data_70b9df2fd03c012e0227a3072d6f9f80
#
_entry.id   70b9df2fd03c012e0227a3072d6f9f80
#
_cell.length_a   1.000
_cell.length_b   1.000
_cell.length_c   1.000
_cell.angle_alpha   90.00
_cell.angle_beta   90.00
_cell.angle_gamma   90.00
#
_symmetry.space_group_name_H-M   'P 1'
#
loop_
_entity.id
_entity.type
_entity.pdbx_description
1 polymer ?
#
loop_
_entity_poly.entity_id
_entity_poly.type
_entity_poly.pdbx_seq_one_letter_code
_entity_poly.pdbx_strand_id
1 'polypeptide(L)'
;ATKDLDINYLEDYLYKFGFGERTGVELTGEIKGSFTEYNICKTCLSSLSIGYTVNVTQLQMVKAYSIIANGGKNINLSLIKKPTESSNLQQVISVEMSERLRNLLINVVEGVNGTGKSLKLDNYIIGGKTGTSRAHIEGDGYSDFRFNTSFTGFIETLEGPVVGSVILWGASVNPESEYVTGGSTAAPIFKTIVSNLVPGE
;
A
#
# COMPACT_ATOMS: atom_id res chain seq x y z
N ALA A 1 5.45 20.89 2.53
CA ALA A 1 4.32 20.50 1.68
C ALA A 1 3.03 20.22 2.48
N THR A 2 3.10 19.99 3.80
CA THR A 2 1.94 19.65 4.65
C THR A 2 1.49 20.78 5.58
N LYS A 3 2.14 21.95 5.56
CA LYS A 3 1.86 23.04 6.51
C LYS A 3 0.46 23.62 6.40
N ASP A 4 -0.15 23.50 5.24
CA ASP A 4 -1.48 24.09 4.92
C ASP A 4 -2.55 23.01 4.71
N LEU A 5 -2.24 21.72 4.98
CA LEU A 5 -3.20 20.63 4.86
C LEU A 5 -4.05 20.57 6.14
N ASP A 6 -5.37 20.64 5.97
CA ASP A 6 -6.31 20.40 7.07
C ASP A 6 -6.29 18.91 7.44
N ILE A 7 -6.06 18.61 8.72
CA ILE A 7 -6.02 17.24 9.21
C ILE A 7 -7.36 16.53 9.03
N ASN A 8 -8.47 17.22 9.20
CA ASN A 8 -9.80 16.65 9.02
C ASN A 8 -10.01 16.22 7.54
N TYR A 9 -9.46 16.99 6.60
CA TYR A 9 -9.49 16.65 5.19
C TYR A 9 -8.69 15.38 4.89
N LEU A 10 -7.51 15.22 5.51
CA LEU A 10 -6.70 14.01 5.36
C LEU A 10 -7.39 12.78 5.98
N GLU A 11 -7.94 12.92 7.19
CA GLU A 11 -8.69 11.85 7.85
C GLU A 11 -9.90 11.40 7.03
N ASP A 12 -10.68 12.34 6.49
CA ASP A 12 -11.83 12.05 5.63
C ASP A 12 -11.43 11.21 4.41
N TYR A 13 -10.31 11.54 3.76
CA TYR A 13 -9.81 10.71 2.67
C TYR A 13 -9.31 9.34 3.12
N LEU A 14 -8.64 9.23 4.27
CA LEU A 14 -8.24 7.95 4.80
C LEU A 14 -9.44 7.02 5.04
N TYR A 15 -10.52 7.55 5.62
CA TYR A 15 -11.77 6.78 5.77
C TYR A 15 -12.41 6.43 4.41
N LYS A 16 -12.44 7.35 3.45
CA LYS A 16 -12.94 7.07 2.08
C LYS A 16 -12.16 5.97 1.38
N PHE A 17 -10.87 5.84 1.66
CA PHE A 17 -10.03 4.75 1.15
C PHE A 17 -10.18 3.44 1.95
N GLY A 18 -10.97 3.44 3.04
CA GLY A 18 -11.28 2.27 3.86
C GLY A 18 -10.33 2.04 5.03
N PHE A 19 -9.45 3.00 5.35
CA PHE A 19 -8.62 2.91 6.56
C PHE A 19 -9.46 3.21 7.81
N GLY A 20 -9.13 2.57 8.93
CA GLY A 20 -9.85 2.72 10.19
C GLY A 20 -11.15 1.92 10.28
N GLU A 21 -11.54 1.20 9.23
CA GLU A 21 -12.73 0.35 9.17
C GLU A 21 -12.38 -1.07 8.72
N ARG A 22 -13.26 -2.03 9.04
CA ARG A 22 -13.13 -3.38 8.48
C ARG A 22 -13.46 -3.34 7.00
N THR A 23 -12.75 -4.14 6.19
CA THR A 23 -13.01 -4.21 4.74
C THR A 23 -14.31 -4.94 4.43
N GLY A 24 -14.81 -5.75 5.36
CA GLY A 24 -16.03 -6.54 5.21
C GLY A 24 -15.83 -7.86 4.45
N VAL A 25 -14.57 -8.26 4.24
CA VAL A 25 -14.26 -9.58 3.67
C VAL A 25 -14.75 -10.69 4.62
N GLU A 26 -15.13 -11.83 4.06
CA GLU A 26 -15.71 -12.96 4.79
C GLU A 26 -14.67 -13.73 5.63
N LEU A 27 -13.86 -12.99 6.42
CA LEU A 27 -12.88 -13.54 7.35
C LEU A 27 -13.27 -13.22 8.79
N THR A 28 -13.21 -14.22 9.64
CA THR A 28 -13.34 -14.03 11.09
C THR A 28 -12.08 -13.38 11.66
N GLY A 29 -12.25 -12.46 12.61
CA GLY A 29 -11.12 -11.83 13.29
C GLY A 29 -10.50 -10.63 12.53
N GLU A 30 -11.12 -10.15 11.46
CA GLU A 30 -10.68 -8.92 10.81
C GLU A 30 -10.68 -7.74 11.80
N ILE A 31 -9.57 -7.02 11.87
CA ILE A 31 -9.42 -5.82 12.68
C ILE A 31 -9.47 -4.57 11.79
N LYS A 32 -9.88 -3.43 12.40
CA LYS A 32 -10.04 -2.16 11.67
C LYS A 32 -8.77 -1.29 11.61
N GLY A 33 -7.66 -1.76 12.21
CA GLY A 33 -6.51 -0.89 12.41
C GLY A 33 -6.79 0.21 13.44
N SER A 34 -5.96 1.22 13.48
CA SER A 34 -6.16 2.37 14.37
C SER A 34 -5.47 3.61 13.84
N PHE A 35 -6.08 4.76 14.12
CA PHE A 35 -5.46 6.07 13.97
C PHE A 35 -5.25 6.68 15.35
N THR A 36 -4.16 7.43 15.52
CA THR A 36 -4.01 8.27 16.71
C THR A 36 -4.99 9.44 16.61
N GLU A 37 -5.66 9.81 17.70
CA GLU A 37 -6.52 11.00 17.74
C GLU A 37 -5.66 12.25 17.57
N TYR A 38 -5.76 12.90 16.42
CA TYR A 38 -4.87 14.00 16.01
C TYR A 38 -5.22 15.33 16.63
N ASN A 39 -6.39 15.49 17.23
CA ASN A 39 -6.81 16.73 17.90
C ASN A 39 -5.85 17.18 19.01
N ILE A 40 -4.92 16.31 19.43
CA ILE A 40 -4.01 16.53 20.56
C ILE A 40 -2.57 16.84 20.08
N CYS A 41 -2.24 16.63 18.80
CA CYS A 41 -0.85 16.61 18.35
C CYS A 41 -0.58 17.48 17.11
N LYS A 42 -0.03 18.69 17.30
CA LYS A 42 0.32 19.60 16.19
C LYS A 42 1.39 19.09 15.22
N THR A 43 2.23 18.14 15.64
CA THR A 43 3.31 17.54 14.82
C THR A 43 2.89 16.25 14.13
N CYS A 44 1.74 15.70 14.49
CA CYS A 44 1.28 14.40 13.97
C CYS A 44 0.93 14.43 12.48
N LEU A 45 0.53 15.58 11.94
CA LEU A 45 0.24 15.70 10.51
C LEU A 45 1.47 15.37 9.65
N SER A 46 2.65 15.86 10.04
CA SER A 46 3.89 15.54 9.33
C SER A 46 4.24 14.06 9.41
N SER A 47 4.03 13.44 10.58
CA SER A 47 4.27 12.02 10.79
C SER A 47 3.25 11.16 10.02
N LEU A 48 1.97 11.53 10.07
CA LEU A 48 0.90 10.85 9.33
C LEU A 48 1.14 10.88 7.82
N SER A 49 1.60 12.00 7.28
CA SER A 49 1.85 12.16 5.83
C SER A 49 2.92 11.22 5.26
N ILE A 50 3.73 10.62 6.13
CA ILE A 50 4.74 9.63 5.77
C ILE A 50 4.43 8.23 6.32
N GLY A 51 3.21 8.02 6.86
CA GLY A 51 2.72 6.71 7.30
C GLY A 51 3.02 6.34 8.75
N TYR A 52 3.49 7.28 9.59
CA TYR A 52 3.59 7.05 11.03
C TYR A 52 2.26 7.33 11.73
N THR A 53 2.07 6.78 12.91
CA THR A 53 0.88 6.97 13.76
C THR A 53 -0.42 6.37 13.20
N VAL A 54 -0.31 5.53 12.17
CA VAL A 54 -1.41 4.78 11.56
C VAL A 54 -1.07 3.30 11.57
N ASN A 55 -1.98 2.48 12.10
CA ASN A 55 -1.91 1.04 11.99
C ASN A 55 -2.96 0.57 10.99
N VAL A 56 -2.52 -0.06 9.92
CA VAL A 56 -3.38 -0.54 8.83
C VAL A 56 -3.19 -2.03 8.60
N THR A 57 -4.23 -2.69 8.11
CA THR A 57 -4.16 -4.09 7.72
C THR A 57 -3.72 -4.22 6.26
N GLN A 58 -3.18 -5.39 5.88
CA GLN A 58 -2.87 -5.67 4.47
C GLN A 58 -4.13 -5.61 3.59
N LEU A 59 -5.28 -6.05 4.09
CA LEU A 59 -6.55 -5.99 3.35
C LEU A 59 -6.96 -4.53 3.08
N GLN A 60 -6.79 -3.63 4.05
CA GLN A 60 -7.03 -2.20 3.84
C GLN A 60 -6.08 -1.62 2.79
N MET A 61 -4.80 -2.00 2.82
CA MET A 61 -3.83 -1.57 1.79
C MET A 61 -4.22 -2.07 0.40
N VAL A 62 -4.58 -3.35 0.26
CA VAL A 62 -5.07 -3.91 -1.02
C VAL A 62 -6.31 -3.17 -1.49
N LYS A 63 -7.28 -2.91 -0.60
CA LYS A 63 -8.51 -2.14 -0.94
C LYS A 63 -8.16 -0.74 -1.45
N ALA A 64 -7.32 -0.01 -0.74
CA ALA A 64 -6.92 1.36 -1.11
C ALA A 64 -6.21 1.41 -2.48
N TYR A 65 -5.28 0.49 -2.73
CA TYR A 65 -4.61 0.40 -4.03
C TYR A 65 -5.53 -0.08 -5.14
N SER A 66 -6.52 -0.93 -4.84
CA SER A 66 -7.53 -1.32 -5.81
C SER A 66 -8.42 -0.13 -6.21
N ILE A 67 -8.75 0.78 -5.28
CA ILE A 67 -9.47 2.02 -5.62
C ILE A 67 -8.65 2.85 -6.63
N ILE A 68 -7.33 3.00 -6.39
CA ILE A 68 -6.47 3.72 -7.32
C ILE A 68 -6.38 2.99 -8.67
N ALA A 69 -6.25 1.68 -8.67
CA ALA A 69 -6.03 0.91 -9.89
C ALA A 69 -7.27 0.80 -10.78
N ASN A 70 -8.49 0.92 -10.24
CA ASN A 70 -9.74 0.74 -10.97
C ASN A 70 -10.49 2.04 -11.32
N GLY A 71 -9.79 3.16 -11.45
CA GLY A 71 -10.39 4.44 -11.84
C GLY A 71 -11.04 5.20 -10.68
N GLY A 72 -10.62 4.95 -9.45
CA GLY A 72 -11.03 5.69 -8.25
C GLY A 72 -12.35 5.21 -7.63
N LYS A 73 -12.85 4.06 -8.01
CA LYS A 73 -14.10 3.49 -7.49
C LYS A 73 -13.83 2.58 -6.30
N ASN A 74 -14.67 2.68 -5.26
CA ASN A 74 -14.65 1.75 -4.15
C ASN A 74 -14.93 0.32 -4.64
N ILE A 75 -14.33 -0.68 -3.99
CA ILE A 75 -14.57 -2.08 -4.25
C ILE A 75 -14.99 -2.79 -2.97
N ASN A 76 -15.82 -3.80 -3.11
CA ASN A 76 -16.13 -4.73 -2.03
C ASN A 76 -15.20 -5.92 -2.14
N LEU A 77 -14.32 -6.10 -1.15
CA LEU A 77 -13.48 -7.30 -1.09
C LEU A 77 -14.35 -8.51 -0.75
N SER A 78 -14.09 -9.64 -1.43
CA SER A 78 -14.76 -10.91 -1.14
C SER A 78 -13.83 -12.07 -1.46
N LEU A 79 -13.83 -13.10 -0.62
CA LEU A 79 -13.16 -14.38 -0.89
C LEU A 79 -14.03 -15.31 -1.71
N ILE A 80 -15.33 -15.02 -1.80
CA ILE A 80 -16.29 -15.82 -2.53
C ILE A 80 -16.54 -15.15 -3.87
N LYS A 81 -16.32 -15.89 -4.97
CA LYS A 81 -16.64 -15.40 -6.30
C LYS A 81 -18.15 -15.20 -6.40
N LYS A 82 -18.57 -13.94 -6.36
CA LYS A 82 -19.98 -13.55 -6.57
C LYS A 82 -20.20 -13.25 -8.04
N PRO A 83 -21.42 -13.46 -8.58
CA PRO A 83 -21.77 -12.93 -9.88
C PRO A 83 -21.49 -11.43 -9.90
N THR A 84 -20.95 -10.93 -10.99
CA THR A 84 -20.70 -9.50 -11.15
C THR A 84 -22.04 -8.77 -11.16
N GLU A 85 -22.56 -8.42 -10.00
CA GLU A 85 -23.59 -7.41 -9.95
C GLU A 85 -22.92 -6.11 -10.40
N SER A 86 -23.49 -5.45 -11.40
CA SER A 86 -23.14 -4.09 -11.79
C SER A 86 -23.57 -3.14 -10.67
N SER A 87 -23.00 -3.29 -9.50
CA SER A 87 -23.22 -2.40 -8.39
C SER A 87 -22.67 -1.03 -8.79
N ASN A 88 -23.47 0.01 -8.60
CA ASN A 88 -23.03 1.40 -8.69
C ASN A 88 -21.94 1.62 -7.60
N LEU A 89 -20.71 1.26 -7.93
CA LEU A 89 -19.58 1.44 -7.03
C LEU A 89 -19.39 2.94 -6.79
N GLN A 90 -19.34 3.33 -5.53
CA GLN A 90 -19.13 4.72 -5.13
C GLN A 90 -17.80 5.24 -5.64
N GLN A 91 -17.79 6.40 -6.28
CA GLN A 91 -16.58 7.10 -6.68
C GLN A 91 -15.93 7.72 -5.43
N VAL A 92 -14.71 7.32 -5.12
CA VAL A 92 -13.90 7.82 -3.98
C VAL A 92 -13.05 9.00 -4.41
N ILE A 93 -12.39 8.90 -5.55
CA ILE A 93 -11.61 9.95 -6.21
C ILE A 93 -11.98 10.00 -7.69
N SER A 94 -11.78 11.16 -8.33
CA SER A 94 -12.05 11.27 -9.77
C SER A 94 -11.17 10.31 -10.60
N VAL A 95 -11.62 9.95 -11.78
CA VAL A 95 -10.84 9.13 -12.73
C VAL A 95 -9.49 9.80 -13.02
N GLU A 96 -9.50 11.11 -13.27
CA GLU A 96 -8.28 11.89 -13.50
C GLU A 96 -7.29 11.79 -12.32
N MET A 97 -7.79 11.91 -11.08
CA MET A 97 -6.93 11.78 -9.89
C MET A 97 -6.39 10.36 -9.75
N SER A 98 -7.20 9.34 -10.04
CA SER A 98 -6.77 7.95 -10.07
C SER A 98 -5.63 7.74 -11.08
N GLU A 99 -5.75 8.26 -12.30
CA GLU A 99 -4.70 8.18 -13.33
C GLU A 99 -3.42 8.89 -12.89
N ARG A 100 -3.53 10.08 -12.29
CA ARG A 100 -2.36 10.79 -11.75
C ARG A 100 -1.66 9.99 -10.65
N LEU A 101 -2.39 9.40 -9.72
CA LEU A 101 -1.82 8.54 -8.67
C LEU A 101 -1.19 7.28 -9.26
N ARG A 102 -1.86 6.62 -10.22
CA ARG A 102 -1.28 5.46 -10.93
C ARG A 102 0.06 5.80 -11.59
N ASN A 103 0.12 6.92 -12.31
CA ASN A 103 1.37 7.37 -12.95
C ASN A 103 2.48 7.65 -11.92
N LEU A 104 2.15 8.24 -10.76
CA LEU A 104 3.12 8.42 -9.67
C LEU A 104 3.62 7.08 -9.12
N LEU A 105 2.72 6.09 -8.95
CA LEU A 105 3.09 4.75 -8.48
C LEU A 105 3.91 3.98 -9.52
N ILE A 106 3.63 4.13 -10.81
CA ILE A 106 4.43 3.55 -11.90
C ILE A 106 5.84 4.15 -11.90
N ASN A 107 5.98 5.45 -11.65
CA ASN A 107 7.29 6.10 -11.55
C ASN A 107 8.16 5.59 -10.40
N VAL A 108 7.58 4.96 -9.37
CA VAL A 108 8.36 4.27 -8.31
C VAL A 108 9.09 3.05 -8.87
N VAL A 109 8.56 2.42 -9.91
CA VAL A 109 9.16 1.25 -10.58
C VAL A 109 10.00 1.67 -11.80
N GLU A 110 9.45 2.52 -12.67
CA GLU A 110 10.06 2.88 -13.96
C GLU A 110 11.03 4.07 -13.87
N GLY A 111 10.85 4.93 -12.87
CA GLY A 111 11.63 6.16 -12.74
C GLY A 111 13.11 5.93 -12.42
N VAL A 112 13.97 6.83 -12.90
CA VAL A 112 15.44 6.75 -12.70
C VAL A 112 15.83 6.65 -11.23
N ASN A 113 15.10 7.31 -10.33
CA ASN A 113 15.33 7.28 -8.88
C ASN A 113 14.25 6.48 -8.12
N GLY A 114 13.51 5.61 -8.83
CA GLY A 114 12.46 4.82 -8.23
C GLY A 114 12.99 3.80 -7.23
N THR A 115 12.32 3.66 -6.10
CA THR A 115 12.69 2.70 -5.04
C THR A 115 12.23 1.27 -5.32
N GLY A 116 11.40 1.07 -6.34
CA GLY A 116 10.85 -0.22 -6.78
C GLY A 116 11.43 -0.76 -8.08
N LYS A 117 12.60 -0.29 -8.51
CA LYS A 117 13.21 -0.68 -9.81
C LYS A 117 13.40 -2.20 -9.99
N SER A 118 13.62 -2.92 -8.89
CA SER A 118 13.75 -4.39 -8.92
C SER A 118 12.50 -5.10 -9.44
N LEU A 119 11.36 -4.40 -9.46
CA LEU A 119 10.07 -4.93 -9.93
C LEU A 119 9.90 -4.86 -11.45
N LYS A 120 10.74 -4.09 -12.15
CA LYS A 120 10.59 -3.91 -13.59
C LYS A 120 10.51 -5.26 -14.31
N LEU A 121 9.48 -5.42 -15.11
CA LEU A 121 9.24 -6.55 -16.00
C LEU A 121 9.03 -6.01 -17.41
N ASP A 122 9.67 -6.64 -18.39
CA ASP A 122 9.42 -6.31 -19.78
C ASP A 122 7.95 -6.66 -20.12
N ASN A 123 7.33 -5.86 -20.96
CA ASN A 123 5.92 -6.00 -21.41
C ASN A 123 4.84 -5.83 -20.33
N TYR A 124 5.16 -5.51 -19.08
CA TYR A 124 4.18 -5.31 -18.02
C TYR A 124 4.36 -3.97 -17.32
N ILE A 125 3.25 -3.30 -17.04
CA ILE A 125 3.21 -2.09 -16.24
C ILE A 125 2.97 -2.46 -14.79
N ILE A 126 3.93 -2.12 -13.92
CA ILE A 126 3.82 -2.30 -12.49
C ILE A 126 3.89 -0.92 -11.82
N GLY A 127 2.97 -0.67 -10.89
CA GLY A 127 2.98 0.52 -10.05
C GLY A 127 2.82 0.16 -8.59
N GLY A 128 3.45 0.92 -7.69
CA GLY A 128 3.32 0.66 -6.26
C GLY A 128 4.25 1.50 -5.40
N LYS A 129 4.30 1.20 -4.11
CA LYS A 129 5.13 1.92 -3.16
C LYS A 129 5.84 0.97 -2.21
N THR A 130 7.11 1.21 -2.00
CA THR A 130 7.93 0.57 -0.97
C THR A 130 7.69 1.24 0.39
N GLY A 131 7.67 0.46 1.45
CA GLY A 131 7.70 0.93 2.82
C GLY A 131 8.89 0.36 3.58
N THR A 132 9.45 1.16 4.49
CA THR A 132 10.53 0.73 5.38
C THR A 132 10.38 1.48 6.70
N SER A 133 10.23 0.76 7.78
CA SER A 133 10.22 1.33 9.14
C SER A 133 11.10 0.49 10.05
N ARG A 134 11.66 1.09 11.10
CA ARG A 134 12.35 0.32 12.15
C ARG A 134 11.34 -0.55 12.88
N ALA A 135 11.71 -1.78 13.17
CA ALA A 135 10.89 -2.65 14.01
C ALA A 135 10.96 -2.19 15.47
N HIS A 136 9.81 -2.16 16.12
CA HIS A 136 9.73 -1.91 17.56
C HIS A 136 9.93 -3.24 18.30
N ILE A 137 10.84 -3.27 19.26
CA ILE A 137 11.11 -4.40 20.13
C ILE A 137 10.59 -4.05 21.51
N GLU A 138 9.76 -4.91 22.07
CA GLU A 138 9.21 -4.70 23.40
C GLU A 138 10.32 -4.64 24.43
N GLY A 139 10.37 -3.57 25.21
CA GLY A 139 11.41 -3.30 26.20
C GLY A 139 12.65 -2.56 25.69
N ASP A 140 12.96 -2.62 24.40
CA ASP A 140 14.18 -2.02 23.82
C ASP A 140 13.89 -0.81 22.90
N GLY A 141 12.60 -0.60 22.50
CA GLY A 141 12.23 0.47 21.59
C GLY A 141 12.48 0.14 20.11
N TYR A 142 12.88 1.13 19.30
CA TYR A 142 13.12 0.92 17.88
C TYR A 142 14.50 0.31 17.60
N SER A 143 14.51 -0.82 16.90
CA SER A 143 15.74 -1.52 16.51
C SER A 143 16.54 -0.73 15.46
N ASP A 144 17.85 -0.76 15.56
CA ASP A 144 18.76 -0.24 14.53
C ASP A 144 19.03 -1.29 13.41
N PHE A 145 18.73 -2.56 13.66
CA PHE A 145 19.09 -3.69 12.79
C PHE A 145 17.91 -4.48 12.25
N ARG A 146 16.69 -4.23 12.75
CA ARG A 146 15.47 -4.90 12.30
C ARG A 146 14.48 -3.89 11.74
N PHE A 147 13.93 -4.22 10.57
CA PHE A 147 13.05 -3.35 9.83
C PHE A 147 11.77 -4.08 9.45
N ASN A 148 10.64 -3.38 9.49
CA ASN A 148 9.44 -3.84 8.83
C ASN A 148 9.45 -3.25 7.42
N THR A 149 9.47 -4.12 6.43
CA THR A 149 9.54 -3.72 5.03
C THR A 149 8.28 -4.14 4.30
N SER A 150 7.86 -3.34 3.33
CA SER A 150 6.67 -3.64 2.56
C SER A 150 6.78 -3.18 1.11
N PHE A 151 5.96 -3.79 0.27
CA PHE A 151 5.58 -3.29 -1.03
C PHE A 151 4.10 -3.55 -1.23
N THR A 152 3.36 -2.53 -1.61
CA THR A 152 1.96 -2.64 -2.06
C THR A 152 1.85 -2.01 -3.42
N GLY A 153 1.20 -2.68 -4.36
CA GLY A 153 1.11 -2.20 -5.73
C GLY A 153 0.18 -3.03 -6.60
N PHE A 154 0.23 -2.74 -7.88
CA PHE A 154 -0.56 -3.40 -8.90
C PHE A 154 0.30 -3.75 -10.12
N ILE A 155 -0.15 -4.73 -10.87
CA ILE A 155 0.29 -5.05 -12.23
C ILE A 155 -0.91 -4.96 -13.17
N GLU A 156 -0.71 -4.34 -14.34
CA GLU A 156 -1.73 -4.30 -15.39
C GLU A 156 -1.76 -5.64 -16.13
N THR A 157 -2.94 -6.19 -16.29
CA THR A 157 -3.16 -7.40 -17.11
C THR A 157 -4.30 -7.17 -18.11
N LEU A 158 -4.45 -8.06 -19.08
CA LEU A 158 -5.54 -8.00 -20.06
C LEU A 158 -6.94 -8.09 -19.42
N GLU A 159 -7.05 -8.73 -18.25
CA GLU A 159 -8.30 -8.88 -17.52
C GLU A 159 -8.56 -7.74 -16.51
N GLY A 160 -7.60 -6.79 -16.40
CA GLY A 160 -7.63 -5.67 -15.48
C GLY A 160 -6.49 -5.73 -14.47
N PRO A 161 -6.37 -4.71 -13.60
CA PRO A 161 -5.26 -4.64 -12.65
C PRO A 161 -5.37 -5.71 -11.56
N VAL A 162 -4.26 -6.39 -11.29
CA VAL A 162 -4.10 -7.27 -10.13
C VAL A 162 -3.35 -6.51 -9.05
N VAL A 163 -3.92 -6.42 -7.86
CA VAL A 163 -3.37 -5.68 -6.72
C VAL A 163 -2.86 -6.66 -5.67
N GLY A 164 -1.68 -6.37 -5.11
CA GLY A 164 -1.08 -7.20 -4.07
C GLY A 164 -0.33 -6.39 -3.02
N SER A 165 -0.10 -7.01 -1.87
CA SER A 165 0.69 -6.44 -0.77
C SER A 165 1.60 -7.50 -0.16
N VAL A 166 2.86 -7.15 0.03
CA VAL A 166 3.87 -7.98 0.71
C VAL A 166 4.41 -7.19 1.90
N ILE A 167 4.42 -7.81 3.07
CA ILE A 167 5.00 -7.25 4.30
C ILE A 167 5.94 -8.29 4.90
N LEU A 168 7.12 -7.83 5.29
CA LEU A 168 8.12 -8.61 6.04
C LEU A 168 8.32 -7.95 7.40
N TRP A 169 8.07 -8.69 8.46
CA TRP A 169 8.23 -8.23 9.83
C TRP A 169 9.62 -8.57 10.36
N GLY A 170 10.31 -7.58 10.92
CA GLY A 170 11.61 -7.78 11.54
C GLY A 170 12.70 -8.25 10.57
N ALA A 171 12.57 -7.91 9.29
CA ALA A 171 13.60 -8.20 8.30
C ALA A 171 14.94 -7.63 8.79
N SER A 172 15.95 -8.49 8.85
CA SER A 172 17.30 -8.11 9.24
C SER A 172 18.28 -8.56 8.18
N VAL A 173 19.35 -7.83 8.04
CA VAL A 173 20.49 -8.23 7.22
C VAL A 173 21.64 -8.62 8.14
N ASN A 174 22.47 -9.50 7.67
CA ASN A 174 23.77 -9.76 8.29
C ASN A 174 24.51 -8.42 8.47
N PRO A 175 25.14 -8.12 9.63
CA PRO A 175 25.76 -6.83 9.94
C PRO A 175 26.75 -6.27 8.90
N GLU A 176 27.17 -7.11 7.96
CA GLU A 176 28.14 -6.76 6.91
C GLU A 176 27.51 -6.33 5.58
N SER A 177 26.19 -6.35 5.43
CA SER A 177 25.52 -6.04 4.17
C SER A 177 24.55 -4.87 4.29
N GLU A 178 24.40 -4.16 3.19
CA GLU A 178 23.62 -2.95 2.92
C GLU A 178 22.21 -2.86 3.55
N TYR A 179 21.71 -1.64 3.64
CA TYR A 179 20.39 -1.26 4.16
C TYR A 179 19.25 -2.17 3.70
N VAL A 180 18.49 -2.71 4.67
CA VAL A 180 17.23 -3.40 4.43
C VAL A 180 16.16 -2.38 4.07
N THR A 181 15.63 -2.47 2.87
CA THR A 181 14.55 -1.60 2.38
C THR A 181 13.43 -2.44 1.77
N GLY A 182 12.23 -1.85 1.66
CA GLY A 182 11.13 -2.49 0.93
C GLY A 182 11.48 -2.80 -0.52
N GLY A 183 12.36 -1.98 -1.14
CA GLY A 183 12.84 -2.19 -2.50
C GLY A 183 13.80 -3.37 -2.66
N SER A 184 14.61 -3.69 -1.64
CA SER A 184 15.56 -4.80 -1.65
C SER A 184 14.98 -6.11 -1.11
N THR A 185 13.83 -6.08 -0.44
CA THR A 185 13.25 -7.25 0.24
C THR A 185 11.83 -7.57 -0.23
N ALA A 186 10.85 -6.76 0.11
CA ALA A 186 9.44 -7.02 -0.21
C ALA A 186 9.14 -6.90 -1.72
N ALA A 187 9.79 -5.97 -2.43
CA ALA A 187 9.58 -5.78 -3.86
C ALA A 187 10.00 -7.01 -4.70
N PRO A 188 11.16 -7.65 -4.50
CA PRO A 188 11.51 -8.87 -5.23
C PRO A 188 10.52 -10.03 -5.00
N ILE A 189 9.97 -10.16 -3.79
CA ILE A 189 8.94 -11.17 -3.49
C ILE A 189 7.66 -10.86 -4.26
N PHE A 190 7.22 -9.60 -4.26
CA PHE A 190 6.07 -9.17 -5.06
C PHE A 190 6.29 -9.48 -6.54
N LYS A 191 7.48 -9.17 -7.08
CA LYS A 191 7.84 -9.50 -8.47
C LYS A 191 7.66 -10.99 -8.77
N THR A 192 8.20 -11.86 -7.91
CA THR A 192 8.08 -13.32 -8.07
C THR A 192 6.60 -13.74 -8.09
N ILE A 193 5.78 -13.20 -7.20
CA ILE A 193 4.35 -13.52 -7.15
C ILE A 193 3.66 -13.11 -8.45
N VAL A 194 3.83 -11.86 -8.89
CA VAL A 194 3.13 -11.37 -10.09
C VAL A 194 3.64 -11.99 -11.38
N SER A 195 4.92 -12.34 -11.47
CA SER A 195 5.48 -13.06 -12.62
C SER A 195 4.87 -14.46 -12.81
N ASN A 196 4.37 -15.08 -11.73
CA ASN A 196 3.68 -16.37 -11.80
C ASN A 196 2.17 -16.22 -12.09
N LEU A 197 1.62 -15.02 -11.96
CA LEU A 197 0.20 -14.75 -12.23
C LEU A 197 -0.07 -14.31 -13.67
N VAL A 198 0.95 -13.75 -14.32
CA VAL A 198 0.86 -13.35 -15.73
C VAL A 198 1.46 -14.43 -16.61
N PRO A 199 0.87 -14.77 -17.78
CA PRO A 199 1.43 -15.73 -18.69
C PRO A 199 2.86 -15.33 -19.07
N GLY A 200 3.81 -16.22 -18.87
CA GLY A 200 5.16 -16.05 -19.40
C GLY A 200 5.11 -16.00 -20.94
N GLU A 201 6.00 -15.24 -21.52
CA GLU A 201 6.29 -15.30 -22.96
C GLU A 201 6.85 -16.66 -23.36
#